data_0be913a2ebe7f1d677b5ffc22728a371
#
_entry.id   0be913a2ebe7f1d677b5ffc22728a371
#
_cell.length_a   1.000
_cell.length_b   1.000
_cell.length_c   1.000
_cell.angle_alpha   90.00
_cell.angle_beta   90.00
_cell.angle_gamma   90.00
#
_symmetry.space_group_name_H-M   'P 1'
#
loop_
_entity.id
_entity.type
_entity.pdbx_description
1 polymer ?
#
loop_
_entity_poly.entity_id
_entity_poly.type
_entity_poly.pdbx_seq_one_letter_code
_entity_poly.pdbx_strand_id
1 'polypeptide(L)'
;RHFPSKRAIYAELFSFCDDAIFAKCGELKKSKITSKEKTKNAFLFFMIFIEKNKGFARLVSREALSSDEQNVSDNVNQFFERFELSLKQMLSEDSENLIAQPGISAQLIVTCIEGNVSRYIRSKFKDSPSNYIENVWELLSLSIFKS
;
A
#
# COMPACT_ATOMS: atom_id res chain seq x y z
N ARG A 1 36.81 -7.65 -1.33
CA ARG A 1 35.48 -8.18 -1.59
C ARG A 1 34.48 -7.60 -0.62
N HIS A 2 33.52 -6.88 -1.14
CA HIS A 2 32.51 -6.21 -0.33
C HIS A 2 31.21 -6.97 -0.35
N PHE A 3 30.65 -7.16 0.83
CA PHE A 3 29.26 -7.58 0.96
C PHE A 3 28.44 -6.37 1.38
N PRO A 4 27.30 -6.11 0.75
CA PRO A 4 26.47 -4.99 1.16
C PRO A 4 25.98 -5.18 2.59
N SER A 5 25.90 -4.08 3.33
CA SER A 5 25.36 -4.10 4.69
C SER A 5 23.85 -4.42 4.61
N LYS A 6 23.30 -4.89 5.74
CA LYS A 6 21.86 -5.12 5.87
C LYS A 6 21.07 -3.85 5.53
N ARG A 7 21.56 -2.70 6.00
CA ARG A 7 20.94 -1.40 5.71
C ARG A 7 20.95 -1.10 4.21
N ALA A 8 22.06 -1.36 3.52
CA ALA A 8 22.18 -1.12 2.09
C ALA A 8 21.21 -2.02 1.29
N ILE A 9 21.08 -3.28 1.69
CA ILE A 9 20.13 -4.20 1.07
C ILE A 9 18.70 -3.71 1.25
N TYR A 10 18.33 -3.27 2.45
CA TYR A 10 17.01 -2.75 2.72
C TYR A 10 16.73 -1.47 1.93
N ALA A 11 17.71 -0.59 1.82
CA ALA A 11 17.55 0.65 1.08
C ALA A 11 17.32 0.39 -0.41
N GLU A 12 18.05 -0.57 -0.98
CA GLU A 12 17.91 -0.96 -2.37
C GLU A 12 16.55 -1.60 -2.64
N LEU A 13 16.16 -2.54 -1.78
CA LEU A 13 14.86 -3.19 -1.88
C LEU A 13 13.72 -2.19 -1.75
N PHE A 14 13.82 -1.30 -0.77
CA PHE A 14 12.82 -0.26 -0.56
C PHE A 14 12.69 0.64 -1.78
N SER A 15 13.81 1.11 -2.31
CA SER A 15 13.82 2.00 -3.48
C SER A 15 13.15 1.36 -4.70
N PHE A 16 13.47 0.09 -4.96
CA PHE A 16 12.87 -0.65 -6.06
C PHE A 16 11.36 -0.76 -5.91
N CYS A 17 10.91 -1.13 -4.72
CA CYS A 17 9.48 -1.32 -4.46
C CYS A 17 8.72 0.00 -4.43
N ASP A 18 9.32 1.04 -3.86
CA ASP A 18 8.78 2.39 -3.86
C ASP A 18 8.53 2.88 -5.28
N ASP A 19 9.53 2.73 -6.14
CA ASP A 19 9.42 3.11 -7.55
C ASP A 19 8.28 2.36 -8.26
N ALA A 20 8.17 1.06 -8.02
CA ALA A 20 7.13 0.24 -8.67
C ALA A 20 5.73 0.67 -8.23
N ILE A 21 5.52 0.89 -6.95
CA ILE A 21 4.22 1.29 -6.40
C ILE A 21 3.82 2.67 -6.93
N PHE A 22 4.74 3.65 -6.90
CA PHE A 22 4.41 5.00 -7.32
C PHE A 22 4.35 5.18 -8.84
N ALA A 23 5.04 4.34 -9.60
CA ALA A 23 4.84 4.26 -11.04
C ALA A 23 3.41 3.84 -11.36
N LYS A 24 2.89 2.85 -10.64
CA LYS A 24 1.50 2.40 -10.81
C LYS A 24 0.52 3.50 -10.40
N CYS A 25 0.75 4.18 -9.30
CA CYS A 25 -0.11 5.29 -8.88
C CYS A 25 -0.13 6.41 -9.93
N GLY A 26 1.02 6.75 -10.49
CA GLY A 26 1.11 7.76 -11.55
C GLY A 26 0.34 7.37 -12.80
N GLU A 27 0.46 6.11 -13.21
CA GLU A 27 -0.28 5.56 -14.35
C GLU A 27 -1.79 5.65 -14.10
N LEU A 28 -2.26 5.25 -12.92
CA LEU A 28 -3.67 5.29 -12.58
C LEU A 28 -4.22 6.72 -12.56
N LYS A 29 -3.48 7.67 -11.99
CA LYS A 29 -3.91 9.07 -11.93
C LYS A 29 -4.11 9.66 -13.32
N LYS A 30 -3.30 9.26 -14.29
CA LYS A 30 -3.38 9.73 -15.68
C LYS A 30 -4.42 9.01 -16.51
N SER A 31 -4.90 7.86 -16.06
CA SER A 31 -5.87 7.07 -16.80
C SER A 31 -7.24 7.75 -16.79
N LYS A 32 -8.12 7.31 -17.71
CA LYS A 32 -9.46 7.89 -17.85
C LYS A 32 -10.53 7.06 -17.16
N ILE A 33 -10.14 6.13 -16.31
CA ILE A 33 -11.08 5.33 -15.55
C ILE A 33 -11.63 6.14 -14.37
N THR A 34 -12.69 5.63 -13.74
CA THR A 34 -13.33 6.34 -12.62
C THR A 34 -12.44 6.36 -11.38
N SER A 35 -12.72 7.30 -10.48
CA SER A 35 -12.05 7.39 -9.17
C SER A 35 -12.14 6.06 -8.43
N LYS A 36 -13.30 5.41 -8.44
CA LYS A 36 -13.52 4.12 -7.79
C LYS A 36 -12.61 3.04 -8.40
N GLU A 37 -12.50 3.01 -9.72
CA GLU A 37 -11.64 2.04 -10.40
C GLU A 37 -10.16 2.32 -10.15
N LYS A 38 -9.75 3.58 -10.08
CA LYS A 38 -8.36 3.95 -9.78
C LYS A 38 -7.96 3.44 -8.40
N THR A 39 -8.79 3.72 -7.40
CA THR A 39 -8.50 3.30 -6.02
C THR A 39 -8.56 1.77 -5.87
N LYS A 40 -9.50 1.13 -6.55
CA LYS A 40 -9.55 -0.33 -6.58
C LYS A 40 -8.24 -0.91 -7.12
N ASN A 41 -7.81 -0.42 -8.27
CA ASN A 41 -6.61 -0.93 -8.91
C ASN A 41 -5.35 -0.67 -8.09
N ALA A 42 -5.27 0.48 -7.42
CA ALA A 42 -4.16 0.77 -6.52
C ALA A 42 -4.13 -0.21 -5.33
N PHE A 43 -5.28 -0.46 -4.74
CA PHE A 43 -5.44 -1.40 -3.62
C PHE A 43 -5.05 -2.83 -4.05
N LEU A 44 -5.61 -3.32 -5.15
CA LEU A 44 -5.32 -4.66 -5.64
C LEU A 44 -3.84 -4.82 -6.01
N PHE A 45 -3.28 -3.82 -6.70
CA PHE A 45 -1.88 -3.85 -7.09
C PHE A 45 -0.97 -3.95 -5.86
N PHE A 46 -1.25 -3.15 -4.83
CA PHE A 46 -0.45 -3.17 -3.60
C PHE A 46 -0.48 -4.55 -2.94
N MET A 47 -1.66 -5.13 -2.81
CA MET A 47 -1.82 -6.43 -2.16
C MET A 47 -1.09 -7.54 -2.92
N ILE A 48 -1.22 -7.55 -4.24
CA ILE A 48 -0.55 -8.55 -5.06
C ILE A 48 0.96 -8.33 -5.04
N PHE A 49 1.40 -7.08 -5.05
CA PHE A 49 2.82 -6.73 -4.98
C PHE A 49 3.45 -7.23 -3.68
N ILE A 50 2.78 -7.00 -2.55
CA ILE A 50 3.24 -7.48 -1.24
C ILE A 50 3.37 -9.00 -1.23
N GLU A 51 2.37 -9.70 -1.78
CA GLU A 51 2.36 -11.15 -1.83
C GLU A 51 3.55 -11.71 -2.60
N LYS A 52 3.94 -11.03 -3.67
CA LYS A 52 5.07 -11.44 -4.51
C LYS A 52 6.43 -10.97 -3.99
N ASN A 53 6.45 -10.13 -2.98
CA ASN A 53 7.68 -9.51 -2.46
C ASN A 53 7.72 -9.61 -0.94
N LYS A 54 8.01 -10.82 -0.44
CA LYS A 54 8.01 -11.09 1.00
C LYS A 54 8.99 -10.21 1.77
N GLY A 55 10.14 -9.91 1.18
CA GLY A 55 11.12 -9.02 1.78
C GLY A 55 10.56 -7.62 1.99
N PHE A 56 9.81 -7.11 1.02
CA PHE A 56 9.17 -5.82 1.16
C PHE A 56 8.04 -5.86 2.19
N ALA A 57 7.27 -6.96 2.24
CA ALA A 57 6.24 -7.14 3.25
C ALA A 57 6.84 -7.01 4.67
N ARG A 58 7.96 -7.68 4.91
CA ARG A 58 8.66 -7.58 6.19
C ARG A 58 9.16 -6.16 6.47
N LEU A 59 9.67 -5.50 5.45
CA LEU A 59 10.20 -4.15 5.57
C LEU A 59 9.11 -3.15 5.94
N VAL A 60 7.98 -3.17 5.23
CA VAL A 60 6.89 -2.22 5.51
C VAL A 60 6.15 -2.52 6.80
N SER A 61 6.18 -3.76 7.30
CA SER A 61 5.67 -4.11 8.61
C SER A 61 6.67 -3.81 9.72
N ARG A 62 7.91 -3.48 9.34
CA ARG A 62 9.02 -3.20 10.26
C ARG A 62 9.48 -4.41 11.07
N GLU A 63 9.01 -5.59 10.75
CA GLU A 63 9.44 -6.80 11.46
C GLU A 63 10.92 -7.09 11.27
N ALA A 64 11.45 -6.76 10.09
CA ALA A 64 12.85 -7.00 9.76
C ALA A 64 13.79 -5.92 10.30
N LEU A 65 13.27 -4.85 10.89
CA LEU A 65 14.07 -3.70 11.33
C LEU A 65 14.49 -3.84 12.79
N SER A 66 15.73 -3.46 13.06
CA SER A 66 16.24 -3.29 14.42
C SER A 66 16.13 -1.82 14.82
N SER A 67 16.43 -1.52 16.10
CA SER A 67 16.43 -0.14 16.61
C SER A 67 17.47 0.74 15.90
N ASP A 68 18.47 0.15 15.26
CA ASP A 68 19.53 0.88 14.55
C ASP A 68 19.09 1.37 13.17
N GLU A 69 17.93 0.95 12.69
CA GLU A 69 17.49 1.18 11.32
C GLU A 69 16.42 2.26 11.23
N GLN A 70 16.61 3.32 12.01
CA GLN A 70 15.65 4.42 12.11
C GLN A 70 15.39 5.09 10.74
N ASN A 71 16.45 5.28 9.94
CA ASN A 71 16.29 5.91 8.62
C ASN A 71 15.38 5.10 7.70
N VAL A 72 15.48 3.77 7.75
CA VAL A 72 14.63 2.89 6.95
C VAL A 72 13.20 2.96 7.47
N SER A 73 13.02 2.98 8.80
CA SER A 73 11.71 3.13 9.41
C SER A 73 11.04 4.44 9.02
N ASP A 74 11.81 5.54 8.99
CA ASP A 74 11.29 6.84 8.56
C ASP A 74 10.87 6.81 7.09
N ASN A 75 11.65 6.14 6.24
CA ASN A 75 11.30 5.97 4.83
C ASN A 75 10.02 5.17 4.65
N VAL A 76 9.80 4.16 5.46
CA VAL A 76 8.55 3.37 5.43
C VAL A 76 7.37 4.24 5.84
N ASN A 77 7.51 5.07 6.88
CA ASN A 77 6.47 6.00 7.29
C ASN A 77 6.12 6.96 6.16
N GLN A 78 7.13 7.56 5.53
CA GLN A 78 6.94 8.49 4.42
C GLN A 78 6.30 7.80 3.22
N PHE A 79 6.67 6.56 2.98
CA PHE A 79 6.08 5.75 1.90
C PHE A 79 4.56 5.61 2.09
N PHE A 80 4.12 5.24 3.29
CA PHE A 80 2.68 5.10 3.56
C PHE A 80 1.96 6.45 3.48
N GLU A 81 2.58 7.51 3.98
CA GLU A 81 1.99 8.86 3.87
C GLU A 81 1.81 9.28 2.42
N ARG A 82 2.80 9.01 1.58
CA ARG A 82 2.74 9.33 0.15
C ARG A 82 1.71 8.47 -0.57
N PHE A 83 1.62 7.19 -0.22
CA PHE A 83 0.63 6.30 -0.81
C PHE A 83 -0.79 6.74 -0.43
N GLU A 84 -0.99 7.09 0.84
CA GLU A 84 -2.28 7.60 1.32
C GLU A 84 -2.64 8.89 0.60
N LEU A 85 -1.68 9.79 0.38
CA LEU A 85 -1.89 11.02 -0.38
C LEU A 85 -2.30 10.72 -1.83
N SER A 86 -1.68 9.73 -2.46
CA SER A 86 -2.05 9.31 -3.82
C SER A 86 -3.50 8.83 -3.88
N LEU A 87 -3.93 8.04 -2.91
CA LEU A 87 -5.31 7.58 -2.82
C LEU A 87 -6.27 8.76 -2.60
N LYS A 88 -5.90 9.69 -1.71
CA LYS A 88 -6.69 10.88 -1.46
C LYS A 88 -6.89 11.70 -2.73
N GLN A 89 -5.84 11.85 -3.53
CA GLN A 89 -5.92 12.56 -4.81
C GLN A 89 -6.87 11.88 -5.78
N MET A 90 -6.81 10.54 -5.87
CA MET A 90 -7.72 9.78 -6.72
C MET A 90 -9.17 9.93 -6.25
N LEU A 91 -9.40 9.85 -4.95
CA LEU A 91 -10.74 9.98 -4.37
C LEU A 91 -11.29 11.39 -4.52
N SER A 92 -10.44 12.40 -4.45
CA SER A 92 -10.86 13.80 -4.58
C SER A 92 -11.40 14.14 -5.95
N GLU A 93 -11.11 13.35 -6.97
CA GLU A 93 -11.66 13.56 -8.31
C GLU A 93 -13.19 13.37 -8.36
N ASP A 94 -13.76 12.67 -7.39
CA ASP A 94 -15.18 12.38 -7.34
C ASP A 94 -15.70 12.50 -5.90
N SER A 95 -15.31 13.57 -5.23
CA SER A 95 -15.60 13.76 -3.81
C SER A 95 -17.10 13.80 -3.50
N GLU A 96 -17.93 14.18 -4.46
CA GLU A 96 -19.38 14.22 -4.29
C GLU A 96 -20.00 12.85 -4.06
N ASN A 97 -19.37 11.82 -4.56
CA ASN A 97 -19.85 10.45 -4.44
C ASN A 97 -19.25 9.70 -3.26
N LEU A 98 -18.50 10.38 -2.40
CA LEU A 98 -17.92 9.78 -1.20
C LEU A 98 -18.84 9.96 0.00
N ILE A 99 -18.93 8.92 0.83
CA ILE A 99 -19.69 8.97 2.09
C ILE A 99 -18.97 9.88 3.09
N ALA A 100 -17.62 9.78 3.15
CA ALA A 100 -16.79 10.62 4.02
C ALA A 100 -15.83 11.44 3.16
N GLN A 101 -15.05 12.30 3.81
CA GLN A 101 -14.02 13.09 3.12
C GLN A 101 -12.94 12.19 2.52
N PRO A 102 -12.31 12.63 1.40
CA PRO A 102 -11.29 11.82 0.73
C PRO A 102 -10.15 11.35 1.66
N GLY A 103 -9.70 12.22 2.56
CA GLY A 103 -8.61 11.85 3.48
C GLY A 103 -9.00 10.73 4.43
N ILE A 104 -10.24 10.72 4.91
CA ILE A 104 -10.73 9.67 5.81
C ILE A 104 -10.85 8.35 5.04
N SER A 105 -11.37 8.40 3.83
CA SER A 105 -11.51 7.22 2.98
C SER A 105 -10.15 6.63 2.61
N ALA A 106 -9.18 7.49 2.28
CA ALA A 106 -7.81 7.06 1.99
C ALA A 106 -7.18 6.37 3.22
N GLN A 107 -7.37 6.93 4.40
CA GLN A 107 -6.88 6.35 5.65
C GLN A 107 -7.48 4.96 5.89
N LEU A 108 -8.76 4.79 5.63
CA LEU A 108 -9.43 3.49 5.77
C LEU A 108 -8.80 2.43 4.86
N ILE A 109 -8.55 2.79 3.61
CA ILE A 109 -7.92 1.88 2.65
C ILE A 109 -6.52 1.48 3.12
N VAL A 110 -5.71 2.46 3.53
CA VAL A 110 -4.34 2.20 3.98
C VAL A 110 -4.34 1.35 5.25
N THR A 111 -5.24 1.61 6.18
CA THR A 111 -5.38 0.81 7.40
C THR A 111 -5.70 -0.64 7.07
N CYS A 112 -6.57 -0.87 6.09
CA CYS A 112 -6.88 -2.22 5.62
C CYS A 112 -5.65 -2.89 5.01
N ILE A 113 -4.88 -2.16 4.21
CA ILE A 113 -3.64 -2.65 3.62
C ILE A 113 -2.66 -3.05 4.72
N GLU A 114 -2.43 -2.18 5.68
CA GLU A 114 -1.49 -2.45 6.77
C GLU A 114 -1.91 -3.67 7.59
N GLY A 115 -3.21 -3.83 7.84
CA GLY A 115 -3.73 -5.00 8.53
C GLY A 115 -3.51 -6.29 7.76
N ASN A 116 -3.70 -6.25 6.45
CA ASN A 116 -3.48 -7.42 5.59
C ASN A 116 -2.00 -7.80 5.52
N VAL A 117 -1.11 -6.83 5.44
CA VAL A 117 0.34 -7.08 5.46
C VAL A 117 0.74 -7.72 6.79
N SER A 118 0.25 -7.18 7.89
CA SER A 118 0.51 -7.71 9.23
C SER A 118 0.03 -9.15 9.36
N ARG A 119 -1.15 -9.46 8.85
CA ARG A 119 -1.70 -10.82 8.86
C ARG A 119 -0.84 -11.79 8.04
N TYR A 120 -0.38 -11.33 6.87
CA TYR A 120 0.46 -12.13 6.00
C TYR A 120 1.74 -12.57 6.73
N ILE A 121 2.39 -11.62 7.40
CA ILE A 121 3.61 -11.89 8.16
C ILE A 121 3.33 -12.76 9.39
N ARG A 122 2.31 -12.40 10.17
CA ARG A 122 1.93 -13.14 11.38
C ARG A 122 1.61 -14.60 11.08
N SER A 123 1.01 -14.88 9.93
CA SER A 123 0.68 -16.23 9.50
C SER A 123 1.86 -16.95 8.84
N LYS A 124 3.05 -16.37 8.88
CA LYS A 124 4.25 -16.91 8.23
C LYS A 124 4.01 -17.10 6.72
N PHE A 125 3.43 -16.08 6.10
CA PHE A 125 3.14 -16.00 4.67
C PHE A 125 2.09 -17.03 4.19
N LYS A 126 1.26 -17.54 5.09
CA LYS A 126 0.19 -18.47 4.72
C LYS A 126 -1.11 -17.77 4.33
N ASP A 127 -1.45 -16.67 5.02
CA ASP A 127 -2.65 -15.89 4.71
C ASP A 127 -2.32 -14.83 3.67
N SER A 128 -2.41 -15.20 2.39
CA SER A 128 -2.03 -14.32 1.29
C SER A 128 -2.91 -13.08 1.23
N PRO A 129 -2.30 -11.89 1.03
CA PRO A 129 -3.06 -10.64 0.91
C PRO A 129 -4.11 -10.65 -0.20
N SER A 130 -3.93 -11.46 -1.25
CA SER A 130 -4.89 -11.56 -2.35
C SER A 130 -6.08 -12.46 -2.05
N ASN A 131 -6.08 -13.18 -0.91
CA ASN A 131 -7.21 -14.03 -0.54
C ASN A 131 -8.45 -13.16 -0.33
N TYR A 132 -9.52 -13.49 -1.03
CA TYR A 132 -10.81 -12.79 -0.95
C TYR A 132 -10.69 -11.28 -1.22
N ILE A 133 -9.66 -10.88 -1.96
CA ILE A 133 -9.35 -9.45 -2.16
C ILE A 133 -10.48 -8.69 -2.86
N GLU A 134 -11.17 -9.33 -3.80
CA GLU A 134 -12.31 -8.73 -4.47
C GLU A 134 -13.47 -8.51 -3.49
N ASN A 135 -13.69 -9.46 -2.58
CA ASN A 135 -14.72 -9.33 -1.54
C ASN A 135 -14.36 -8.21 -0.57
N VAL A 136 -13.10 -8.13 -0.17
CA VAL A 136 -12.63 -7.07 0.73
C VAL A 136 -12.80 -5.71 0.08
N TRP A 137 -12.41 -5.59 -1.20
CA TRP A 137 -12.61 -4.33 -1.91
C TRP A 137 -14.09 -3.97 -2.02
N GLU A 138 -14.95 -4.94 -2.29
CA GLU A 138 -16.40 -4.68 -2.37
C GLU A 138 -16.92 -4.09 -1.06
N LEU A 139 -16.52 -4.67 0.07
CA LEU A 139 -16.91 -4.15 1.38
C LEU A 139 -16.37 -2.75 1.63
N LEU A 140 -15.10 -2.49 1.30
CA LEU A 140 -14.51 -1.16 1.39
C LEU A 140 -15.27 -0.18 0.51
N SER A 141 -15.56 -0.57 -0.72
CA SER A 141 -16.25 0.24 -1.70
C SER A 141 -17.62 0.68 -1.20
N LEU A 142 -18.37 -0.26 -0.61
CA LEU A 142 -19.68 0.04 -0.02
C LEU A 142 -19.59 1.02 1.15
N SER A 143 -18.47 1.04 1.85
CA SER A 143 -18.25 1.97 2.97
C SER A 143 -17.74 3.32 2.52
N ILE A 144 -17.14 3.41 1.34
CA ILE A 144 -16.48 4.62 0.85
C ILE A 144 -17.36 5.41 -0.10
N PHE A 145 -18.03 4.75 -1.04
CA PHE A 145 -18.78 5.38 -2.11
C PHE A 145 -20.28 5.32 -1.85
N LYS A 146 -20.97 6.41 -2.20
CA LYS A 146 -22.43 6.45 -2.16
C LYS A 146 -23.03 5.51 -3.20
N SER A 147 -24.18 5.01 -2.90
CA SER A 147 -24.92 4.12 -3.82
C SER A 147 -25.47 4.89 -5.01
#